data_e80ae660968cb8a980eb6cedb8002263
#
_entry.id   e80ae660968cb8a980eb6cedb8002263
#
_cell.length_a   1.000
_cell.length_b   1.000
_cell.length_c   1.000
_cell.angle_alpha   90.00
_cell.angle_beta   90.00
_cell.angle_gamma   90.00
#
_symmetry.space_group_name_H-M   'P 1'
#
loop_
_entity.id
_entity.type
_entity.pdbx_description
1 polymer ?
#
loop_
_entity_poly.entity_id
_entity_poly.type
_entity_poly.pdbx_seq_one_letter_code
_entity_poly.pdbx_strand_id
1 'polypeptide(L)'
;MPNEEVLVEILECEQNTQIAHLILNSPETLNSLTLNMVNLISDLLDAWEQDSQIKMILISGSGEKAFCAGGDIRALYESMCDENGPIFAEEFFESEYRLDYRLHNLSLIHI
;
A
#
# COMPACT_ATOMS: atom_id res chain seq x y z
N MET A 1 -5.03 3.09 20.27
CA MET A 1 -5.21 2.67 18.88
C MET A 1 -3.92 2.07 18.39
N PRO A 2 -3.98 0.87 17.87
CA PRO A 2 -2.79 0.37 17.21
C PRO A 2 -2.42 1.31 16.07
N ASN A 3 -1.13 1.44 15.80
CA ASN A 3 -0.66 2.25 14.68
C ASN A 3 -1.14 1.61 13.38
N GLU A 4 -1.80 2.39 12.57
CA GLU A 4 -2.21 1.92 11.26
C GLU A 4 -1.00 1.90 10.34
N GLU A 5 -0.84 0.82 9.60
CA GLU A 5 0.27 0.68 8.65
C GLU A 5 0.07 1.55 7.41
N VAL A 6 -1.17 1.91 7.13
CA VAL A 6 -1.53 2.78 6.00
C VAL A 6 -2.45 3.88 6.52
N LEU A 7 -2.10 5.12 6.25
CA LEU A 7 -2.91 6.28 6.58
C LEU A 7 -3.52 6.85 5.31
N VAL A 8 -4.70 7.47 5.45
CA VAL A 8 -5.41 8.08 4.33
C VAL A 8 -5.79 9.50 4.69
N GLU A 9 -5.55 10.43 3.76
CA GLU A 9 -5.97 11.81 3.87
C GLU A 9 -6.67 12.19 2.56
N ILE A 10 -7.87 12.74 2.65
CA ILE A 10 -8.61 13.22 1.49
C ILE A 10 -8.50 14.73 1.43
N LEU A 11 -7.92 15.23 0.36
CA LEU A 11 -7.75 16.66 0.15
C LEU A 11 -8.83 17.18 -0.78
N GLU A 12 -9.61 18.13 -0.29
CA GLU A 12 -10.66 18.76 -1.09
C GLU A 12 -10.06 19.79 -2.03
N CYS A 13 -10.47 19.74 -3.27
CA CYS A 13 -10.05 20.67 -4.30
C CYS A 13 -11.26 21.40 -4.87
N GLU A 14 -11.01 22.26 -5.86
CA GLU A 14 -12.09 23.03 -6.49
C GLU A 14 -13.00 22.12 -7.32
N GLN A 15 -14.23 22.55 -7.57
CA GLN A 15 -15.20 21.90 -8.44
C GLN A 15 -15.56 20.47 -8.01
N ASN A 16 -15.63 20.24 -6.69
CA ASN A 16 -15.96 18.93 -6.12
C ASN A 16 -14.99 17.84 -6.53
N THR A 17 -13.73 18.19 -6.72
CA THR A 17 -12.68 17.21 -6.98
C THR A 17 -11.87 16.97 -5.72
N GLN A 18 -11.26 15.80 -5.62
CA GLN A 18 -10.50 15.39 -4.45
C GLN A 18 -9.20 14.71 -4.85
N ILE A 19 -8.21 14.82 -3.97
CA ILE A 19 -6.97 14.06 -4.06
C ILE A 19 -6.96 13.08 -2.89
N ALA A 20 -6.78 11.80 -3.18
CA ALA A 20 -6.60 10.79 -2.15
C ALA A 20 -5.11 10.64 -1.86
N HIS A 21 -4.71 10.93 -0.62
CA HIS A 21 -3.33 10.80 -0.19
C HIS A 21 -3.18 9.57 0.69
N LEU A 22 -2.46 8.58 0.19
CA LEU A 22 -2.17 7.34 0.87
C LEU A 22 -0.75 7.40 1.42
N ILE A 23 -0.59 7.14 2.70
CA ILE A 23 0.69 7.25 3.38
C ILE A 23 1.08 5.89 3.95
N LEU A 24 2.23 5.37 3.50
CA LEU A 24 2.81 4.17 4.09
C LEU A 24 3.37 4.54 5.45
N ASN A 25 2.89 3.90 6.51
CA ASN A 25 3.16 4.33 7.89
C ASN A 25 3.82 3.26 8.73
N SER A 26 4.99 2.85 8.31
CA SER A 26 5.83 1.94 9.09
C SER A 26 7.30 2.38 8.98
N PRO A 27 7.61 3.61 9.44
CA PRO A 27 8.96 4.18 9.24
C PRO A 27 10.05 3.38 9.93
N GLU A 28 9.75 2.70 11.03
CA GLU A 28 10.71 1.86 11.74
C GLU A 28 11.19 0.65 10.92
N THR A 29 10.41 0.24 9.93
CA THR A 29 10.81 -0.82 9.00
C THR A 29 11.07 -0.26 7.60
N LEU A 30 11.32 1.05 7.49
CA LEU A 30 11.53 1.76 6.23
C LEU A 30 10.34 1.59 5.27
N ASN A 31 9.14 1.51 5.84
CA ASN A 31 7.88 1.34 5.11
C ASN A 31 7.85 0.09 4.25
N SER A 32 8.45 -1.01 4.73
CA SER A 32 8.34 -2.29 4.03
C SER A 32 6.88 -2.75 4.00
N LEU A 33 6.50 -3.41 2.91
CA LEU A 33 5.12 -3.83 2.68
C LEU A 33 4.84 -5.15 3.36
N THR A 34 3.89 -5.17 4.29
CA THR A 34 3.32 -6.39 4.85
C THR A 34 2.15 -6.83 3.98
N LEU A 35 1.72 -8.08 4.13
CA LEU A 35 0.53 -8.56 3.43
C LEU A 35 -0.70 -7.72 3.81
N ASN A 36 -0.82 -7.33 5.08
CA ASN A 36 -1.90 -6.46 5.54
C ASN A 36 -1.89 -5.12 4.79
N MET A 37 -0.72 -4.50 4.65
CA MET A 37 -0.58 -3.24 3.90
C MET A 37 -0.99 -3.43 2.44
N VAL A 38 -0.53 -4.50 1.79
CA VAL A 38 -0.86 -4.78 0.40
C VAL A 38 -2.37 -4.89 0.23
N ASN A 39 -3.04 -5.62 1.11
CA ASN A 39 -4.49 -5.81 1.04
C ASN A 39 -5.24 -4.50 1.31
N LEU A 40 -4.80 -3.71 2.30
CA LEU A 40 -5.42 -2.42 2.60
C LEU A 40 -5.30 -1.47 1.40
N ILE A 41 -4.13 -1.38 0.80
CA ILE A 41 -3.90 -0.52 -0.36
C ILE A 41 -4.77 -0.97 -1.54
N SER A 42 -4.84 -2.27 -1.78
CA SER A 42 -5.66 -2.80 -2.88
C SER A 42 -7.13 -2.46 -2.71
N ASP A 43 -7.66 -2.58 -1.48
CA ASP A 43 -9.04 -2.23 -1.18
C ASP A 43 -9.30 -0.73 -1.38
N LEU A 44 -8.37 0.12 -0.95
CA LEU A 44 -8.47 1.57 -1.14
C LEU A 44 -8.46 1.94 -2.62
N LEU A 45 -7.59 1.32 -3.41
CA LEU A 45 -7.54 1.57 -4.84
C LEU A 45 -8.84 1.14 -5.53
N ASP A 46 -9.45 0.03 -5.11
CA ASP A 46 -10.75 -0.39 -5.62
C ASP A 46 -11.81 0.68 -5.38
N ALA A 47 -11.86 1.21 -4.15
CA ALA A 47 -12.84 2.24 -3.81
C ALA A 47 -12.61 3.53 -4.59
N TRP A 48 -11.36 3.97 -4.69
CA TRP A 48 -11.04 5.24 -5.35
C TRP A 48 -11.21 5.18 -6.86
N GLU A 49 -10.95 4.03 -7.46
CA GLU A 49 -11.13 3.85 -8.89
C GLU A 49 -12.60 4.01 -9.31
N GLN A 50 -13.52 3.66 -8.40
CA GLN A 50 -14.95 3.81 -8.62
C GLN A 50 -15.48 5.19 -8.23
N ASP A 51 -14.69 6.01 -7.60
CA ASP A 51 -15.11 7.34 -7.12
C ASP A 51 -14.75 8.41 -8.15
N SER A 52 -15.77 8.96 -8.81
CA SER A 52 -15.57 9.95 -9.86
C SER A 52 -15.02 11.29 -9.35
N GLN A 53 -15.06 11.54 -8.05
CA GLN A 53 -14.50 12.77 -7.47
C GLN A 53 -13.00 12.69 -7.24
N ILE A 54 -12.44 11.47 -7.14
CA ILE A 54 -11.01 11.30 -6.95
C ILE A 54 -10.30 11.46 -8.30
N LYS A 55 -9.52 12.52 -8.43
CA LYS A 55 -8.81 12.87 -9.67
C LYS A 55 -7.33 12.55 -9.63
N MET A 56 -6.80 12.32 -8.44
CA MET A 56 -5.40 11.98 -8.26
C MET A 56 -5.25 11.13 -7.00
N ILE A 57 -4.32 10.18 -7.05
CA ILE A 57 -3.92 9.41 -5.88
C ILE A 57 -2.44 9.69 -5.66
N LEU A 58 -2.13 10.27 -4.50
CA LEU A 58 -0.76 10.57 -4.11
C LEU A 58 -0.32 9.54 -3.08
N ILE A 59 0.83 8.92 -3.30
CA ILE A 59 1.39 7.94 -2.37
C ILE A 59 2.70 8.46 -1.81
N SER A 60 2.82 8.46 -0.50
CA SER A 60 4.05 8.85 0.18
C SER A 60 4.37 7.87 1.31
N GLY A 61 5.58 7.95 1.83
CA GLY A 61 6.01 7.19 2.98
C GLY A 61 6.26 8.10 4.16
N SER A 62 5.84 7.71 5.35
CA SER A 62 6.14 8.48 6.55
C SER A 62 7.61 8.28 6.95
N GLY A 63 8.13 9.24 7.73
CA GLY A 63 9.54 9.25 8.09
C GLY A 63 10.41 9.91 7.04
N GLU A 64 11.72 9.99 7.33
CA GLU A 64 12.67 10.74 6.49
C GLU A 64 13.62 9.84 5.70
N LYS A 65 13.62 8.52 5.96
CA LYS A 65 14.65 7.64 5.42
C LYS A 65 14.27 6.94 4.13
N ALA A 66 13.01 6.56 3.96
CA ALA A 66 12.60 5.81 2.79
C ALA A 66 11.13 6.00 2.49
N PHE A 67 10.81 5.95 1.22
CA PHE A 67 9.43 5.83 0.76
C PHE A 67 8.90 4.43 1.08
N CYS A 68 9.58 3.41 0.57
CA CYS A 68 9.20 2.01 0.75
C CYS A 68 10.42 1.13 0.48
N ALA A 69 10.71 0.22 1.41
CA ALA A 69 11.83 -0.71 1.27
C ALA A 69 11.49 -1.97 0.47
N GLY A 70 10.24 -2.11 0.00
CA GLY A 70 9.78 -3.29 -0.70
C GLY A 70 9.01 -4.23 0.22
N GLY A 71 8.86 -5.49 -0.18
CA GLY A 71 8.12 -6.47 0.60
C GLY A 71 8.79 -6.81 1.93
N ASP A 72 8.01 -7.26 2.88
CA ASP A 72 8.48 -7.61 4.21
C ASP A 72 9.22 -8.95 4.19
N ILE A 73 10.54 -8.88 3.98
CA ILE A 73 11.40 -10.07 3.89
C ILE A 73 11.46 -10.83 5.21
N ARG A 74 11.36 -10.11 6.34
CA ARG A 74 11.39 -10.74 7.66
C ARG A 74 10.20 -11.69 7.86
N ALA A 75 9.01 -11.24 7.50
CA ALA A 75 7.81 -12.05 7.59
C ALA A 75 7.91 -13.28 6.68
N LEU A 76 8.45 -13.11 5.48
CA LEU A 76 8.68 -14.24 4.57
C LEU A 76 9.68 -15.24 5.16
N TYR A 77 10.78 -14.76 5.72
CA TYR A 77 11.76 -15.60 6.35
C TYR A 77 11.16 -16.40 7.51
N GLU A 78 10.45 -15.73 8.40
CA GLU A 78 9.82 -16.37 9.55
C GLU A 78 8.78 -17.40 9.12
N SER A 79 8.01 -17.11 8.07
CA SER A 79 7.01 -18.05 7.56
C SER A 79 7.61 -19.32 6.99
N MET A 80 8.81 -19.26 6.44
CA MET A 80 9.47 -20.43 5.86
C MET A 80 9.88 -21.47 6.91
N CYS A 81 9.86 -21.10 8.18
CA CYS A 81 10.08 -22.03 9.29
C CYS A 81 8.79 -22.75 9.71
N ASP A 82 7.66 -22.42 9.11
CA ASP A 82 6.36 -22.98 9.38
C ASP A 82 5.95 -23.94 8.26
N GLU A 83 5.08 -24.90 8.57
CA GLU A 83 4.54 -25.85 7.59
C GLU A 83 3.77 -25.15 6.48
N ASN A 84 3.15 -24.01 6.78
CA ASN A 84 2.36 -23.23 5.82
C ASN A 84 3.16 -22.13 5.15
N GLY A 85 4.48 -22.11 5.35
CA GLY A 85 5.33 -21.06 4.80
C GLY A 85 5.24 -20.89 3.29
N PRO A 86 5.30 -21.99 2.50
CA PRO A 86 5.18 -21.87 1.05
C PRO A 86 3.84 -21.27 0.60
N ILE A 87 2.76 -21.60 1.31
CA ILE A 87 1.43 -21.05 1.01
C ILE A 87 1.40 -19.56 1.30
N PHE A 88 1.95 -19.14 2.43
CA PHE A 88 2.04 -17.72 2.80
C PHE A 88 2.88 -16.95 1.78
N ALA A 89 4.04 -17.47 1.41
CA ALA A 89 4.91 -16.81 0.45
C ALA A 89 4.24 -16.63 -0.91
N GLU A 90 3.56 -17.66 -1.39
CA GLU A 90 2.84 -17.60 -2.67
C GLU A 90 1.74 -16.54 -2.62
N GLU A 91 0.94 -16.53 -1.56
CA GLU A 91 -0.12 -15.54 -1.37
C GLU A 91 0.45 -14.12 -1.31
N PHE A 92 1.52 -13.94 -0.55
CA PHE A 92 2.16 -12.64 -0.40
C PHE A 92 2.68 -12.13 -1.75
N PHE A 93 3.44 -12.93 -2.47
CA PHE A 93 4.00 -12.52 -3.76
C PHE A 93 2.91 -12.26 -4.79
N GLU A 94 1.89 -13.08 -4.83
CA GLU A 94 0.78 -12.88 -5.76
C GLU A 94 0.07 -11.55 -5.49
N SER A 95 -0.24 -11.28 -4.22
CA SER A 95 -0.90 -10.04 -3.83
C SER A 95 -0.02 -8.82 -4.10
N GLU A 96 1.27 -8.92 -3.78
CA GLU A 96 2.22 -7.82 -4.01
C GLU A 96 2.38 -7.53 -5.51
N TYR A 97 2.53 -8.56 -6.34
CA TYR A 97 2.69 -8.37 -7.78
C TYR A 97 1.43 -7.79 -8.42
N ARG A 98 0.25 -8.20 -7.97
CA ARG A 98 -0.99 -7.61 -8.45
C ARG A 98 -1.06 -6.13 -8.10
N LEU A 99 -0.65 -5.77 -6.89
CA LEU A 99 -0.61 -4.38 -6.47
C LEU A 99 0.41 -3.60 -7.30
N ASP A 100 1.61 -4.11 -7.48
CA ASP A 100 2.66 -3.45 -8.25
C ASP A 100 2.22 -3.20 -9.70
N TYR A 101 1.62 -4.19 -10.32
CA TYR A 101 1.08 -4.06 -11.68
C TYR A 101 0.03 -2.95 -11.74
N ARG A 102 -0.85 -2.92 -10.76
CA ARG A 102 -1.91 -1.92 -10.69
C ARG A 102 -1.37 -0.52 -10.47
N LEU A 103 -0.40 -0.38 -9.58
CA LEU A 103 0.26 0.91 -9.32
C LEU A 103 0.95 1.43 -10.59
N HIS A 104 1.54 0.55 -11.36
CA HIS A 104 2.21 0.91 -12.61
C HIS A 104 1.23 1.36 -13.71
N ASN A 105 0.06 0.75 -13.76
CA ASN A 105 -0.88 0.94 -14.86
C ASN A 105 -2.03 1.91 -14.59
N LEU A 106 -2.28 2.27 -13.33
CA LEU A 106 -3.35 3.18 -12.99
C LEU A 106 -2.87 4.63 -13.16
N SER A 107 -3.43 5.33 -14.14
CA SER A 107 -2.98 6.66 -14.53
C SER A 107 -3.21 7.75 -13.48
N LEU A 108 -4.04 7.49 -12.46
CA LEU A 108 -4.33 8.44 -11.38
C LEU A 108 -3.22 8.53 -10.33
N ILE A 109 -2.27 7.58 -10.30
CA ILE A 109 -1.33 7.44 -9.19
C ILE A 109 -0.07 8.28 -9.42
N HIS A 110 0.32 9.00 -8.37
CA HIS A 110 1.56 9.76 -8.29
C HIS A 110 2.29 9.43 -6.98
N ILE A 111 3.55 9.17 -7.07
CA ILE A 111 4.38 8.76 -5.93
C ILE A 111 5.32 9.88 -5.52
#